data_d8bf8eed5371fab9353feea5987dfa61
#
_entry.id   d8bf8eed5371fab9353feea5987dfa61
#
_cell.length_a   1.000
_cell.length_b   1.000
_cell.length_c   1.000
_cell.angle_alpha   90.00
_cell.angle_beta   90.00
_cell.angle_gamma   90.00
#
_symmetry.space_group_name_H-M   'P 1'
#
loop_
_entity.id
_entity.type
_entity.pdbx_description
1 polymer ?
#
loop_
_entity_poly.entity_id
_entity_poly.type
_entity_poly.pdbx_seq_one_letter_code
_entity_poly.pdbx_strand_id
1 'polypeptide(L)'
;MNASTEQAEPYETFYQGSSGHAVVLLPGLCGSELEMGAIPRLLKQSNHTYTVPKINGYSAHTGLTNYQEWIDSVDQFITVLARSHQNITVVGLSMGAILALAVAARNSKVHSLVALSPVFIFDGWAVPWYHPFLEVLFAMGIRNWHYKEREPFGVKNLELRRHIRKAVNANSVSELGAAHLPAVHLYESLKLIKATKKELGSVTADTLIIHAIDDETASPKNPEIITKGISSDTCRLVWLGNSYHMITVDNEREVVANEVNNFINLELEKEKIIDRLAVDTPNLVIKNRFKN
;
A
#
# COMPACT_ATOMS: atom_id res chain seq x y z
N MET A 1 6.90 -19.72 -39.07
CA MET A 1 5.92 -19.57 -37.97
C MET A 1 6.65 -18.97 -36.80
N ASN A 2 6.58 -17.64 -36.68
CA ASN A 2 7.17 -16.94 -35.53
C ASN A 2 6.12 -16.97 -34.40
N ALA A 3 6.37 -17.78 -33.40
CA ALA A 3 5.70 -17.66 -32.12
C ALA A 3 6.24 -16.39 -31.46
N SER A 4 5.49 -15.29 -31.56
CA SER A 4 5.68 -14.13 -30.70
C SER A 4 5.40 -14.61 -29.27
N THR A 5 6.42 -14.75 -28.47
CA THR A 5 6.30 -14.83 -27.01
C THR A 5 5.61 -13.54 -26.58
N GLU A 6 4.30 -13.55 -26.35
CA GLU A 6 3.62 -12.52 -25.58
C GLU A 6 4.31 -12.47 -24.21
N GLN A 7 5.18 -11.51 -24.04
CA GLN A 7 5.72 -11.20 -22.71
C GLN A 7 4.51 -10.73 -21.89
N ALA A 8 4.16 -11.50 -20.86
CA ALA A 8 3.07 -11.12 -19.96
C ALA A 8 3.35 -9.72 -19.40
N GLU A 9 2.37 -8.83 -19.51
CA GLU A 9 2.47 -7.47 -18.99
C GLU A 9 2.87 -7.49 -17.50
N PRO A 10 3.81 -6.63 -17.07
CA PRO A 10 4.33 -6.62 -15.70
C PRO A 10 3.36 -5.97 -14.69
N TYR A 11 2.18 -5.56 -15.11
CA TYR A 11 1.15 -4.91 -14.30
C TYR A 11 -0.21 -5.57 -14.49
N GLU A 12 -1.06 -5.49 -13.48
CA GLU A 12 -2.48 -5.86 -13.56
C GLU A 12 -3.27 -4.74 -14.22
N THR A 13 -2.96 -3.49 -13.85
CA THR A 13 -3.56 -2.29 -14.41
C THR A 13 -2.50 -1.24 -14.67
N PHE A 14 -2.64 -0.54 -15.80
CA PHE A 14 -1.81 0.60 -16.16
C PHE A 14 -2.63 1.67 -16.87
N TYR A 15 -2.48 2.92 -16.41
CA TYR A 15 -3.01 4.10 -17.08
C TYR A 15 -1.89 5.13 -17.26
N GLN A 16 -1.68 5.56 -18.50
CA GLN A 16 -0.71 6.61 -18.81
C GLN A 16 -1.37 7.98 -18.72
N GLY A 17 -0.93 8.80 -17.77
CA GLY A 17 -1.28 10.20 -17.65
C GLY A 17 -0.23 11.14 -18.28
N SER A 18 -0.49 12.44 -18.24
CA SER A 18 0.38 13.48 -18.82
C SER A 18 0.98 14.44 -17.78
N SER A 19 0.72 14.24 -16.48
CA SER A 19 1.18 15.15 -15.42
C SER A 19 2.69 15.05 -15.12
N GLY A 20 3.37 14.01 -15.61
CA GLY A 20 4.76 13.70 -15.24
C GLY A 20 4.89 13.00 -13.89
N HIS A 21 3.80 12.77 -13.17
CA HIS A 21 3.74 12.07 -11.88
C HIS A 21 3.21 10.65 -12.07
N ALA A 22 3.90 9.67 -11.49
CA ALA A 22 3.46 8.28 -11.48
C ALA A 22 3.08 7.82 -10.07
N VAL A 23 2.00 7.04 -9.98
CA VAL A 23 1.47 6.49 -8.73
C VAL A 23 1.45 4.96 -8.81
N VAL A 24 2.17 4.31 -7.90
CA VAL A 24 2.17 2.86 -7.77
C VAL A 24 1.18 2.48 -6.67
N LEU A 25 0.16 1.72 -7.02
CA LEU A 25 -0.89 1.27 -6.11
C LEU A 25 -0.60 -0.16 -5.66
N LEU A 26 -0.50 -0.38 -4.36
CA LEU A 26 -0.22 -1.68 -3.73
C LEU A 26 -1.43 -2.10 -2.89
N PRO A 27 -2.29 -3.00 -3.38
CA PRO A 27 -3.40 -3.55 -2.62
C PRO A 27 -2.96 -4.31 -1.37
N GLY A 28 -3.92 -4.75 -0.55
CA GLY A 28 -3.67 -5.64 0.57
C GLY A 28 -3.10 -7.00 0.14
N LEU A 29 -2.62 -7.78 1.11
CA LEU A 29 -2.07 -9.12 0.85
C LEU A 29 -3.14 -10.02 0.21
N CYS A 30 -2.82 -10.63 -0.91
CA CYS A 30 -3.75 -11.40 -1.73
C CYS A 30 -4.96 -10.59 -2.26
N GLY A 31 -4.89 -9.27 -2.18
CA GLY A 31 -5.91 -8.34 -2.67
C GLY A 31 -5.84 -8.07 -4.17
N SER A 32 -6.70 -7.20 -4.63
CA SER A 32 -6.80 -6.78 -6.03
C SER A 32 -6.91 -5.26 -6.17
N GLU A 33 -6.84 -4.73 -7.40
CA GLU A 33 -7.06 -3.31 -7.70
C GLU A 33 -8.38 -2.78 -7.13
N LEU A 34 -9.42 -3.60 -7.06
CA LEU A 34 -10.75 -3.20 -6.57
C LEU A 34 -10.72 -2.71 -5.11
N GLU A 35 -9.75 -3.18 -4.33
CA GLU A 35 -9.52 -2.68 -2.97
C GLU A 35 -9.09 -1.21 -2.92
N MET A 36 -8.55 -0.65 -4.00
CA MET A 36 -8.14 0.75 -4.06
C MET A 36 -9.33 1.72 -4.23
N GLY A 37 -10.54 1.21 -4.40
CA GLY A 37 -11.79 1.98 -4.44
C GLY A 37 -11.80 3.06 -5.52
N ALA A 38 -12.10 4.30 -5.13
CA ALA A 38 -12.19 5.43 -6.06
C ALA A 38 -10.84 6.09 -6.39
N ILE A 39 -9.74 5.69 -5.77
CA ILE A 39 -8.41 6.29 -5.98
C ILE A 39 -8.00 6.27 -7.45
N PRO A 40 -8.03 5.13 -8.18
CA PRO A 40 -7.65 5.09 -9.60
C PRO A 40 -8.45 6.07 -10.47
N ARG A 41 -9.75 6.21 -10.19
CA ARG A 41 -10.62 7.15 -10.91
C ARG A 41 -10.18 8.60 -10.72
N LEU A 42 -9.86 9.02 -9.49
CA LEU A 42 -9.41 10.40 -9.21
C LEU A 42 -8.01 10.67 -9.79
N LEU A 43 -7.10 9.71 -9.72
CA LEU A 43 -5.78 9.83 -10.36
C LEU A 43 -5.89 10.03 -11.87
N LYS A 44 -6.80 9.30 -12.52
CA LYS A 44 -7.11 9.47 -13.94
C LYS A 44 -7.67 10.87 -14.23
N GLN A 45 -8.59 11.38 -13.40
CA GLN A 45 -9.15 12.72 -13.53
C GLN A 45 -8.08 13.81 -13.36
N SER A 46 -7.09 13.60 -12.51
CA SER A 46 -5.94 14.50 -12.31
C SER A 46 -4.81 14.27 -13.33
N ASN A 47 -5.01 13.41 -14.33
CA ASN A 47 -4.02 13.10 -15.37
C ASN A 47 -2.71 12.49 -14.85
N HIS A 48 -2.72 11.86 -13.67
CA HIS A 48 -1.57 11.11 -13.19
C HIS A 48 -1.47 9.75 -13.87
N THR A 49 -0.25 9.32 -14.18
CA THR A 49 0.01 7.91 -14.49
C THR A 49 -0.22 7.09 -13.24
N TYR A 50 -0.95 5.97 -13.34
CA TYR A 50 -1.03 5.04 -12.22
C TYR A 50 -0.93 3.59 -12.69
N THR A 51 -0.51 2.73 -11.78
CA THR A 51 -0.34 1.32 -12.05
C THR A 51 -0.51 0.46 -10.80
N VAL A 52 -1.03 -0.75 -11.01
CA VAL A 52 -1.01 -1.83 -10.04
C VAL A 52 -0.03 -2.89 -10.56
N PRO A 53 1.18 -3.02 -9.99
CA PRO A 53 2.16 -3.98 -10.47
C PRO A 53 1.72 -5.43 -10.16
N LYS A 54 2.07 -6.36 -11.05
CA LYS A 54 2.01 -7.79 -10.74
C LYS A 54 3.19 -8.15 -9.84
N ILE A 55 2.91 -8.55 -8.62
CA ILE A 55 3.93 -8.97 -7.65
C ILE A 55 3.82 -10.47 -7.47
N ASN A 56 4.79 -11.20 -8.03
CA ASN A 56 4.83 -12.65 -7.92
C ASN A 56 4.86 -13.08 -6.45
N GLY A 57 4.02 -14.04 -6.11
CA GLY A 57 3.96 -14.59 -4.75
C GLY A 57 3.27 -13.69 -3.72
N TYR A 58 2.84 -12.49 -4.08
CA TYR A 58 2.05 -11.61 -3.23
C TYR A 58 0.55 -11.91 -3.36
N SER A 59 0.10 -12.30 -4.53
CA SER A 59 -1.27 -12.74 -4.81
C SER A 59 -1.49 -14.22 -4.47
N ALA A 60 -2.67 -14.58 -3.95
CA ALA A 60 -3.05 -15.96 -3.67
C ALA A 60 -3.05 -16.89 -4.90
N HIS A 61 -3.13 -16.32 -6.09
CA HIS A 61 -3.20 -17.06 -7.37
C HIS A 61 -1.84 -17.29 -8.02
N THR A 62 -0.77 -16.72 -7.46
CA THR A 62 0.60 -16.91 -7.93
C THR A 62 1.37 -17.84 -6.98
N GLY A 63 2.37 -18.56 -7.51
CA GLY A 63 3.24 -19.36 -6.66
C GLY A 63 3.90 -18.49 -5.59
N LEU A 64 3.93 -18.98 -4.33
CA LEU A 64 4.52 -18.24 -3.23
C LEU A 64 5.99 -17.93 -3.50
N THR A 65 6.38 -16.68 -3.26
CA THR A 65 7.77 -16.25 -3.15
C THR A 65 8.04 -15.67 -1.75
N ASN A 66 9.28 -15.36 -1.44
CA ASN A 66 9.62 -14.71 -0.19
C ASN A 66 9.35 -13.20 -0.24
N TYR A 67 9.22 -12.56 0.91
CA TYR A 67 8.89 -11.13 1.01
C TYR A 67 9.97 -10.21 0.39
N GLN A 68 11.22 -10.65 0.28
CA GLN A 68 12.28 -9.88 -0.37
C GLN A 68 11.97 -9.73 -1.87
N GLU A 69 11.52 -10.81 -2.52
CA GLU A 69 11.12 -10.78 -3.92
C GLU A 69 9.92 -9.84 -4.16
N TRP A 70 9.02 -9.69 -3.18
CA TRP A 70 7.94 -8.69 -3.26
C TRP A 70 8.49 -7.27 -3.30
N ILE A 71 9.44 -6.96 -2.40
CA ILE A 71 10.11 -5.65 -2.36
C ILE A 71 10.88 -5.42 -3.66
N ASP A 72 11.70 -6.38 -4.08
CA ASP A 72 12.56 -6.27 -5.26
C ASP A 72 11.72 -6.08 -6.54
N SER A 73 10.58 -6.76 -6.65
CA SER A 73 9.65 -6.60 -7.78
C SER A 73 9.10 -5.17 -7.88
N VAL A 74 8.65 -4.60 -6.75
CA VAL A 74 8.13 -3.22 -6.73
C VAL A 74 9.26 -2.22 -6.95
N ASP A 75 10.44 -2.44 -6.37
CA ASP A 75 11.62 -1.59 -6.52
C ASP A 75 12.08 -1.50 -7.99
N GLN A 76 12.18 -2.64 -8.67
CA GLN A 76 12.50 -2.70 -10.09
C GLN A 76 11.46 -1.95 -10.93
N PHE A 77 10.18 -2.12 -10.61
CA PHE A 77 9.09 -1.45 -11.29
C PHE A 77 9.17 0.07 -11.14
N ILE A 78 9.41 0.58 -9.93
CA ILE A 78 9.63 2.01 -9.65
C ILE A 78 10.85 2.52 -10.43
N THR A 79 11.93 1.74 -10.48
CA THR A 79 13.14 2.11 -11.22
C THR A 79 12.88 2.26 -12.72
N VAL A 80 11.98 1.47 -13.28
CA VAL A 80 11.55 1.61 -14.69
C VAL A 80 10.69 2.85 -14.88
N LEU A 81 9.70 3.10 -14.01
CA LEU A 81 8.85 4.29 -14.06
C LEU A 81 9.64 5.60 -13.94
N ALA A 82 10.69 5.62 -13.12
CA ALA A 82 11.55 6.79 -12.93
C ALA A 82 12.34 7.21 -14.17
N ARG A 83 12.35 6.40 -15.24
CA ARG A 83 12.95 6.80 -16.52
C ARG A 83 12.10 7.81 -17.30
N SER A 84 10.80 7.83 -17.03
CA SER A 84 9.82 8.67 -17.76
C SER A 84 8.99 9.58 -16.85
N HIS A 85 9.11 9.44 -15.53
CA HIS A 85 8.37 10.24 -14.55
C HIS A 85 9.35 10.81 -13.53
N GLN A 86 9.27 12.13 -13.30
CA GLN A 86 10.12 12.82 -12.32
C GLN A 86 9.69 12.50 -10.89
N ASN A 87 8.39 12.38 -10.65
CA ASN A 87 7.81 12.18 -9.33
C ASN A 87 7.09 10.84 -9.24
N ILE A 88 7.38 10.10 -8.19
CA ILE A 88 6.76 8.81 -7.91
C ILE A 88 6.20 8.80 -6.50
N THR A 89 4.89 8.51 -6.41
CA THR A 89 4.20 8.21 -5.15
C THR A 89 3.90 6.72 -5.08
N VAL A 90 4.13 6.12 -3.92
CA VAL A 90 3.66 4.75 -3.64
C VAL A 90 2.49 4.82 -2.66
N VAL A 91 1.35 4.26 -3.05
CA VAL A 91 0.13 4.19 -2.23
C VAL A 91 -0.11 2.73 -1.87
N GLY A 92 -0.10 2.40 -0.61
CA GLY A 92 -0.34 1.03 -0.15
C GLY A 92 -1.51 0.93 0.83
N LEU A 93 -2.29 -0.14 0.71
CA LEU A 93 -3.39 -0.48 1.63
C LEU A 93 -2.99 -1.68 2.50
N SER A 94 -3.20 -1.60 3.81
CA SER A 94 -2.99 -2.72 4.74
C SER A 94 -1.54 -3.25 4.67
N MET A 95 -1.34 -4.49 4.25
CA MET A 95 -0.01 -5.06 4.00
C MET A 95 0.70 -4.37 2.83
N GLY A 96 -0.04 -3.87 1.83
CA GLY A 96 0.51 -3.02 0.77
C GLY A 96 1.14 -1.73 1.31
N ALA A 97 0.64 -1.17 2.43
CA ALA A 97 1.26 -0.03 3.10
C ALA A 97 2.61 -0.40 3.74
N ILE A 98 2.73 -1.60 4.29
CA ILE A 98 4.02 -2.10 4.82
C ILE A 98 5.02 -2.33 3.69
N LEU A 99 4.56 -2.89 2.57
CA LEU A 99 5.39 -3.07 1.38
C LEU A 99 5.83 -1.72 0.79
N ALA A 100 4.93 -0.72 0.74
CA ALA A 100 5.24 0.65 0.31
C ALA A 100 6.34 1.28 1.19
N LEU A 101 6.23 1.15 2.52
CA LEU A 101 7.24 1.60 3.47
C LEU A 101 8.59 0.89 3.28
N ALA A 102 8.57 -0.43 3.07
CA ALA A 102 9.79 -1.21 2.83
C ALA A 102 10.51 -0.77 1.57
N VAL A 103 9.78 -0.46 0.51
CA VAL A 103 10.34 0.02 -0.75
C VAL A 103 10.85 1.46 -0.59
N ALA A 104 10.08 2.35 0.03
CA ALA A 104 10.48 3.74 0.28
C ALA A 104 11.75 3.85 1.16
N ALA A 105 11.96 2.91 2.09
CA ALA A 105 13.17 2.85 2.91
C ALA A 105 14.44 2.54 2.10
N ARG A 106 14.30 1.94 0.92
CA ARG A 106 15.43 1.45 0.09
C ARG A 106 15.60 2.19 -1.22
N ASN A 107 14.55 2.83 -1.71
CA ASN A 107 14.52 3.47 -3.02
C ASN A 107 14.26 4.97 -2.92
N SER A 108 15.31 5.77 -3.08
CA SER A 108 15.23 7.24 -3.04
C SER A 108 14.44 7.87 -4.18
N LYS A 109 13.98 7.09 -5.17
CA LYS A 109 13.09 7.57 -6.23
C LYS A 109 11.62 7.62 -5.80
N VAL A 110 11.30 7.08 -4.62
CA VAL A 110 9.99 7.28 -3.97
C VAL A 110 9.99 8.66 -3.32
N HIS A 111 9.34 9.64 -3.94
CA HIS A 111 9.29 11.03 -3.48
C HIS A 111 8.24 11.20 -2.38
N SER A 112 7.11 10.49 -2.50
CA SER A 112 6.06 10.52 -1.51
C SER A 112 5.41 9.15 -1.31
N LEU A 113 4.79 8.97 -0.14
CA LEU A 113 4.22 7.71 0.33
C LEU A 113 2.83 7.94 0.92
N VAL A 114 1.89 7.09 0.59
CA VAL A 114 0.58 7.03 1.25
C VAL A 114 0.37 5.67 1.88
N ALA A 115 0.22 5.63 3.21
CA ALA A 115 -0.06 4.43 3.97
C ALA A 115 -1.53 4.42 4.44
N LEU A 116 -2.34 3.55 3.83
CA LEU A 116 -3.75 3.37 4.11
C LEU A 116 -3.92 2.17 5.04
N SER A 117 -4.51 2.36 6.22
CA SER A 117 -4.71 1.31 7.23
C SER A 117 -3.47 0.40 7.42
N PRO A 118 -2.26 0.95 7.67
CA PRO A 118 -1.05 0.14 7.78
C PRO A 118 -1.13 -0.86 8.93
N VAL A 119 -0.58 -2.09 8.76
CA VAL A 119 -0.63 -3.18 9.75
C VAL A 119 0.77 -3.60 10.18
N PHE A 120 1.31 -3.03 11.25
CA PHE A 120 2.51 -3.51 11.94
C PHE A 120 2.18 -4.50 13.07
N ILE A 121 0.99 -4.38 13.64
CA ILE A 121 0.51 -5.21 14.74
C ILE A 121 -0.94 -5.57 14.44
N PHE A 122 -1.23 -6.85 14.44
CA PHE A 122 -2.61 -7.36 14.38
C PHE A 122 -3.21 -7.33 15.78
N ASP A 123 -3.70 -6.18 16.23
CA ASP A 123 -4.21 -5.94 17.59
C ASP A 123 -5.60 -5.27 17.61
N GLY A 124 -6.31 -5.32 16.50
CA GLY A 124 -7.70 -4.87 16.39
C GLY A 124 -8.65 -5.79 17.15
N TRP A 125 -9.84 -5.30 17.47
CA TRP A 125 -10.83 -5.99 18.31
C TRP A 125 -11.42 -7.26 17.67
N ALA A 126 -11.33 -7.44 16.34
CA ALA A 126 -11.78 -8.64 15.65
C ALA A 126 -10.67 -9.70 15.45
N VAL A 127 -9.43 -9.37 15.78
CA VAL A 127 -8.30 -10.29 15.64
C VAL A 127 -8.48 -11.46 16.63
N PRO A 128 -8.39 -12.72 16.18
CA PRO A 128 -8.56 -13.87 17.06
C PRO A 128 -7.52 -13.91 18.18
N TRP A 129 -7.94 -14.29 19.38
CA TRP A 129 -7.07 -14.38 20.55
C TRP A 129 -5.85 -15.29 20.37
N TYR A 130 -5.91 -16.26 19.45
CA TYR A 130 -4.81 -17.17 19.15
C TYR A 130 -3.77 -16.59 18.18
N HIS A 131 -4.02 -15.41 17.60
CA HIS A 131 -3.12 -14.79 16.63
C HIS A 131 -1.66 -14.67 17.13
N PRO A 132 -1.36 -14.30 18.38
CA PRO A 132 0.01 -14.23 18.88
C PRO A 132 0.75 -15.58 18.84
N PHE A 133 0.03 -16.71 18.82
CA PHE A 133 0.62 -18.05 18.76
C PHE A 133 0.99 -18.49 17.33
N LEU A 134 0.61 -17.70 16.31
CA LEU A 134 0.94 -18.02 14.90
C LEU A 134 2.44 -18.10 14.69
N GLU A 135 3.23 -17.25 15.31
CA GLU A 135 4.70 -17.29 15.18
C GLU A 135 5.26 -18.63 15.70
N VAL A 136 4.71 -19.18 16.75
CA VAL A 136 5.09 -20.49 17.31
C VAL A 136 4.72 -21.61 16.33
N LEU A 137 3.51 -21.59 15.77
CA LEU A 137 3.07 -22.55 14.76
C LEU A 137 3.96 -22.51 13.52
N PHE A 138 4.31 -21.32 13.06
CA PHE A 138 5.22 -21.12 11.92
C PHE A 138 6.64 -21.61 12.21
N ALA A 139 7.15 -21.40 13.44
CA ALA A 139 8.44 -21.91 13.88
C ALA A 139 8.47 -23.45 13.91
N MET A 140 7.34 -24.11 14.22
CA MET A 140 7.18 -25.56 14.14
C MET A 140 6.97 -26.08 12.70
N GLY A 141 6.96 -25.21 11.70
CA GLY A 141 6.77 -25.58 10.30
C GLY A 141 5.30 -25.81 9.87
N ILE A 142 4.33 -25.49 10.75
CA ILE A 142 2.90 -25.69 10.47
C ILE A 142 2.40 -24.53 9.60
N ARG A 143 2.36 -24.72 8.26
CA ARG A 143 2.03 -23.66 7.29
C ARG A 143 0.99 -24.09 6.26
N ASN A 144 0.50 -25.34 6.30
CA ASN A 144 -0.45 -25.87 5.33
C ASN A 144 -1.90 -25.71 5.83
N TRP A 145 -2.34 -24.47 5.93
CA TRP A 145 -3.71 -24.09 6.30
C TRP A 145 -4.06 -22.74 5.70
N HIS A 146 -5.35 -22.35 5.78
CA HIS A 146 -5.83 -21.07 5.28
C HIS A 146 -6.52 -20.32 6.42
N TYR A 147 -6.17 -19.06 6.57
CA TYR A 147 -6.93 -18.14 7.42
C TYR A 147 -8.23 -17.78 6.68
N LYS A 148 -9.35 -18.00 7.34
CA LYS A 148 -10.65 -17.62 6.81
C LYS A 148 -11.02 -16.24 7.36
N GLU A 149 -11.27 -15.29 6.47
CA GLU A 149 -11.80 -13.99 6.86
C GLU A 149 -13.15 -14.13 7.57
N ARG A 150 -13.34 -13.29 8.58
CA ARG A 150 -14.54 -13.27 9.42
C ARG A 150 -15.16 -11.88 9.39
N GLU A 151 -16.45 -11.83 9.72
CA GLU A 151 -17.09 -10.55 9.95
C GLU A 151 -16.36 -9.74 11.03
N PRO A 152 -16.22 -8.44 10.82
CA PRO A 152 -16.94 -7.59 9.84
C PRO A 152 -16.28 -7.44 8.45
N PHE A 153 -15.30 -8.25 8.07
CA PHE A 153 -14.59 -8.21 6.77
C PHE A 153 -13.93 -6.86 6.47
N GLY A 154 -13.42 -6.18 7.47
CA GLY A 154 -12.82 -4.87 7.30
C GLY A 154 -13.79 -3.72 7.03
N VAL A 155 -15.12 -3.94 7.08
CA VAL A 155 -16.11 -3.00 6.57
C VAL A 155 -17.17 -2.66 7.63
N LYS A 156 -17.33 -1.37 7.95
CA LYS A 156 -18.37 -0.85 8.85
C LYS A 156 -19.73 -0.73 8.16
N ASN A 157 -19.74 -0.49 6.85
CA ASN A 157 -20.94 -0.37 6.03
C ASN A 157 -21.74 -1.68 6.00
N LEU A 158 -22.96 -1.67 6.53
CA LEU A 158 -23.79 -2.86 6.68
C LEU A 158 -24.27 -3.45 5.35
N GLU A 159 -24.49 -2.63 4.35
CA GLU A 159 -24.94 -3.06 3.02
C GLU A 159 -23.81 -3.78 2.28
N LEU A 160 -22.63 -3.17 2.24
CA LEU A 160 -21.44 -3.78 1.64
C LEU A 160 -21.07 -5.08 2.37
N ARG A 161 -21.12 -5.10 3.70
CA ARG A 161 -20.87 -6.30 4.50
C ARG A 161 -21.85 -7.44 4.15
N ARG A 162 -23.13 -7.14 3.91
CA ARG A 162 -24.11 -8.16 3.45
C ARG A 162 -23.77 -8.72 2.08
N HIS A 163 -23.26 -7.89 1.15
CA HIS A 163 -22.81 -8.34 -0.16
C HIS A 163 -21.58 -9.26 -0.05
N ILE A 164 -20.56 -8.84 0.71
CA ILE A 164 -19.36 -9.65 0.95
C ILE A 164 -19.73 -11.00 1.59
N ARG A 165 -20.59 -11.01 2.61
CA ARG A 165 -21.07 -12.26 3.24
C ARG A 165 -21.71 -13.21 2.24
N LYS A 166 -22.55 -12.70 1.33
CA LYS A 166 -23.18 -13.53 0.27
C LYS A 166 -22.12 -14.12 -0.67
N ALA A 167 -21.15 -13.32 -1.09
CA ALA A 167 -20.06 -13.77 -1.96
C ALA A 167 -19.19 -14.84 -1.30
N VAL A 168 -18.78 -14.63 -0.03
CA VAL A 168 -18.00 -15.60 0.75
C VAL A 168 -18.74 -16.92 0.95
N ASN A 169 -20.06 -16.87 1.25
CA ASN A 169 -20.88 -18.09 1.44
C ASN A 169 -21.13 -18.85 0.13
N ALA A 170 -21.09 -18.18 -1.01
CA ALA A 170 -21.24 -18.81 -2.32
C ALA A 170 -19.95 -19.46 -2.85
N ASN A 171 -18.86 -19.51 -2.04
CA ASN A 171 -17.52 -19.91 -2.46
C ASN A 171 -17.00 -19.15 -3.70
N SER A 172 -17.60 -18.01 -4.00
CA SER A 172 -17.10 -17.10 -5.02
C SER A 172 -15.94 -16.27 -4.38
N VAL A 173 -14.89 -16.05 -5.15
CA VAL A 173 -13.86 -15.08 -4.80
C VAL A 173 -14.57 -13.74 -4.60
N SER A 174 -14.47 -13.12 -3.44
CA SER A 174 -15.02 -11.79 -3.25
C SER A 174 -14.22 -10.83 -4.12
N GLU A 175 -14.88 -9.87 -4.76
CA GLU A 175 -14.23 -8.82 -5.55
C GLU A 175 -13.21 -8.00 -4.72
N LEU A 176 -13.29 -8.11 -3.39
CA LEU A 176 -12.47 -7.40 -2.40
C LEU A 176 -11.39 -8.29 -1.75
N GLY A 177 -10.87 -9.30 -2.46
CA GLY A 177 -9.78 -10.12 -1.96
C GLY A 177 -10.10 -11.61 -1.80
N ALA A 178 -9.12 -12.39 -1.40
CA ALA A 178 -9.27 -13.83 -1.24
C ALA A 178 -10.04 -14.13 0.05
N ALA A 179 -11.19 -14.81 -0.04
CA ALA A 179 -11.96 -15.28 1.10
C ALA A 179 -11.14 -16.20 2.06
N HIS A 180 -9.99 -16.67 1.61
CA HIS A 180 -9.08 -17.56 2.32
C HIS A 180 -7.64 -17.15 2.07
N LEU A 181 -6.97 -16.63 3.10
CA LEU A 181 -5.57 -16.24 3.05
C LEU A 181 -4.68 -17.47 3.36
N PRO A 182 -3.82 -17.93 2.44
CA PRO A 182 -2.91 -19.02 2.74
C PRO A 182 -1.94 -18.65 3.86
N ALA A 183 -1.73 -19.54 4.82
CA ALA A 183 -0.85 -19.29 5.98
C ALA A 183 0.59 -18.98 5.60
N VAL A 184 1.04 -19.48 4.45
CA VAL A 184 2.38 -19.20 3.91
C VAL A 184 2.54 -17.73 3.52
N HIS A 185 1.50 -17.07 2.99
CA HIS A 185 1.51 -15.63 2.69
C HIS A 185 1.52 -14.81 3.98
N LEU A 186 0.72 -15.22 4.97
CA LEU A 186 0.72 -14.59 6.30
C LEU A 186 2.10 -14.72 6.97
N TYR A 187 2.76 -15.86 6.85
CA TYR A 187 4.12 -16.05 7.37
C TYR A 187 5.13 -15.09 6.73
N GLU A 188 5.13 -14.96 5.41
CA GLU A 188 6.01 -14.03 4.71
C GLU A 188 5.66 -12.56 5.04
N SER A 189 4.38 -12.22 5.23
CA SER A 189 3.97 -10.88 5.64
C SER A 189 4.46 -10.52 7.05
N LEU A 190 4.46 -11.45 8.00
CA LEU A 190 5.05 -11.21 9.33
C LEU A 190 6.55 -10.96 9.26
N LYS A 191 7.26 -11.60 8.33
CA LYS A 191 8.68 -11.33 8.07
C LYS A 191 8.89 -9.96 7.45
N LEU A 192 8.05 -9.57 6.48
CA LEU A 192 8.04 -8.23 5.89
C LEU A 192 7.83 -7.16 6.97
N ILE A 193 6.81 -7.30 7.82
CA ILE A 193 6.54 -6.39 8.95
C ILE A 193 7.79 -6.22 9.81
N LYS A 194 8.42 -7.33 10.22
CA LYS A 194 9.58 -7.32 11.10
C LYS A 194 10.80 -6.66 10.45
N ALA A 195 11.01 -6.87 9.16
CA ALA A 195 12.08 -6.24 8.40
C ALA A 195 11.82 -4.74 8.24
N THR A 196 10.64 -4.35 7.77
CA THR A 196 10.26 -2.95 7.53
C THR A 196 10.33 -2.12 8.81
N LYS A 197 9.90 -2.67 9.94
CA LYS A 197 9.97 -1.99 11.24
C LYS A 197 11.39 -1.56 11.62
N LYS A 198 12.40 -2.32 11.23
CA LYS A 198 13.82 -2.01 11.49
C LYS A 198 14.36 -0.92 10.56
N GLU A 199 13.76 -0.76 9.40
CA GLU A 199 14.21 0.14 8.35
C GLU A 199 13.39 1.45 8.28
N LEU A 200 12.40 1.64 9.17
CA LEU A 200 11.54 2.84 9.17
C LEU A 200 12.34 4.14 9.19
N GLY A 201 13.43 4.21 9.95
CA GLY A 201 14.30 5.38 10.00
C GLY A 201 14.98 5.75 8.68
N SER A 202 14.93 4.88 7.68
CA SER A 202 15.42 5.17 6.32
C SER A 202 14.35 5.76 5.41
N VAL A 203 13.08 5.80 5.82
CA VAL A 203 11.99 6.41 5.05
C VAL A 203 12.07 7.93 5.18
N THR A 204 12.44 8.60 4.11
CA THR A 204 12.54 10.06 4.02
C THR A 204 11.46 10.68 3.11
N ALA A 205 10.70 9.85 2.40
CA ALA A 205 9.62 10.28 1.52
C ALA A 205 8.53 11.03 2.29
N ASP A 206 8.00 12.12 1.74
CA ASP A 206 6.85 12.83 2.32
C ASP A 206 5.68 11.86 2.46
N THR A 207 5.10 11.78 3.66
CA THR A 207 4.22 10.66 4.03
C THR A 207 2.84 11.15 4.45
N LEU A 208 1.79 10.56 3.82
CA LEU A 208 0.41 10.63 4.28
C LEU A 208 0.00 9.28 4.88
N ILE A 209 -0.58 9.30 6.06
CA ILE A 209 -1.17 8.13 6.70
C ILE A 209 -2.66 8.37 6.88
N ILE A 210 -3.51 7.42 6.48
CA ILE A 210 -4.95 7.46 6.74
C ILE A 210 -5.35 6.19 7.48
N HIS A 211 -6.02 6.32 8.61
CA HIS A 211 -6.37 5.20 9.47
C HIS A 211 -7.72 5.38 10.17
N ALA A 212 -8.49 4.32 10.30
CA ALA A 212 -9.77 4.36 11.02
C ALA A 212 -9.55 4.20 12.53
N ILE A 213 -10.22 5.02 13.35
CA ILE A 213 -10.14 4.91 14.82
C ILE A 213 -10.67 3.56 15.30
N ASP A 214 -11.74 3.06 14.65
CA ASP A 214 -12.41 1.80 14.98
C ASP A 214 -11.90 0.61 14.14
N ASP A 215 -10.68 0.68 13.59
CA ASP A 215 -10.10 -0.39 12.77
C ASP A 215 -10.09 -1.71 13.58
N GLU A 216 -10.77 -2.74 13.07
CA GLU A 216 -10.98 -4.01 13.75
C GLU A 216 -9.80 -4.99 13.58
N THR A 217 -8.87 -4.68 12.68
CA THR A 217 -7.67 -5.48 12.36
C THR A 217 -6.41 -4.89 12.99
N ALA A 218 -6.24 -3.58 12.88
CA ALA A 218 -5.04 -2.85 13.30
C ALA A 218 -5.41 -1.61 14.12
N SER A 219 -5.10 -1.62 15.42
CA SER A 219 -5.44 -0.49 16.31
C SER A 219 -4.71 0.81 15.93
N PRO A 220 -5.15 1.97 16.46
CA PRO A 220 -4.48 3.26 16.29
C PRO A 220 -2.99 3.31 16.66
N LYS A 221 -2.45 2.28 17.33
CA LYS A 221 -1.01 2.15 17.56
C LYS A 221 -0.19 1.96 16.29
N ASN A 222 -0.82 1.41 15.25
CA ASN A 222 -0.13 1.11 14.00
C ASN A 222 0.38 2.38 13.28
N PRO A 223 -0.44 3.41 13.01
CA PRO A 223 0.06 4.67 12.46
C PRO A 223 1.06 5.39 13.38
N GLU A 224 0.95 5.23 14.72
CA GLU A 224 1.94 5.79 15.64
C GLU A 224 3.34 5.19 15.47
N ILE A 225 3.45 3.91 15.11
CA ILE A 225 4.74 3.26 14.82
C ILE A 225 5.41 3.99 13.64
N ILE A 226 4.64 4.34 12.61
CA ILE A 226 5.16 5.04 11.43
C ILE A 226 5.57 6.46 11.81
N THR A 227 4.67 7.24 12.41
CA THR A 227 4.94 8.66 12.75
C THR A 227 6.15 8.85 13.65
N LYS A 228 6.44 7.85 14.50
CA LYS A 228 7.61 7.86 15.41
C LYS A 228 8.87 7.26 14.79
N GLY A 229 8.72 6.47 13.72
CA GLY A 229 9.81 5.66 13.17
C GLY A 229 10.45 6.22 11.91
N ILE A 230 9.73 6.99 11.10
CA ILE A 230 10.22 7.53 9.83
C ILE A 230 11.03 8.81 10.02
N SER A 231 11.90 9.12 9.06
CA SER A 231 12.73 10.34 9.02
C SER A 231 12.22 11.35 7.97
N SER A 232 10.96 11.26 7.59
CA SER A 232 10.31 12.19 6.66
C SER A 232 10.20 13.58 7.27
N ASP A 233 10.49 14.62 6.47
CA ASP A 233 10.27 16.02 6.87
C ASP A 233 8.78 16.37 6.97
N THR A 234 7.93 15.70 6.19
CA THR A 234 6.48 15.87 6.19
C THR A 234 5.78 14.54 6.50
N CYS A 235 5.10 14.45 7.63
CA CYS A 235 4.26 13.32 7.97
C CYS A 235 2.88 13.82 8.41
N ARG A 236 1.85 13.51 7.61
CA ARG A 236 0.46 13.87 7.89
C ARG A 236 -0.33 12.63 8.25
N LEU A 237 -1.10 12.69 9.33
CA LEU A 237 -1.98 11.61 9.78
C LEU A 237 -3.43 12.09 9.76
N VAL A 238 -4.29 11.36 9.06
CA VAL A 238 -5.75 11.58 8.96
C VAL A 238 -6.48 10.44 9.65
N TRP A 239 -7.34 10.79 10.61
CA TRP A 239 -8.17 9.84 11.32
C TRP A 239 -9.59 9.78 10.71
N LEU A 240 -10.10 8.56 10.54
CA LEU A 240 -11.47 8.31 10.10
C LEU A 240 -12.32 7.81 11.26
N GLY A 241 -13.51 8.39 11.44
CA GLY A 241 -14.41 8.07 12.56
C GLY A 241 -15.54 7.10 12.22
N ASN A 242 -15.77 6.83 10.94
CA ASN A 242 -16.91 6.03 10.48
C ASN A 242 -16.54 4.93 9.48
N SER A 243 -15.34 4.40 9.59
CA SER A 243 -14.84 3.29 8.77
C SER A 243 -14.17 2.23 9.65
N TYR A 244 -13.98 1.02 9.09
CA TYR A 244 -13.14 -0.03 9.62
C TYR A 244 -11.86 -0.16 8.77
N HIS A 245 -11.24 -1.34 8.73
CA HIS A 245 -9.93 -1.55 8.10
C HIS A 245 -9.88 -1.22 6.60
N MET A 246 -10.91 -1.62 5.84
CA MET A 246 -10.99 -1.42 4.39
C MET A 246 -11.49 -0.01 4.02
N ILE A 247 -10.77 1.02 4.48
CA ILE A 247 -11.15 2.44 4.40
C ILE A 247 -11.43 2.94 2.97
N THR A 248 -10.84 2.31 1.98
CA THR A 248 -10.96 2.68 0.55
C THR A 248 -12.31 2.33 -0.07
N VAL A 249 -13.06 1.42 0.56
CA VAL A 249 -14.36 0.94 0.08
C VAL A 249 -15.49 1.15 1.10
N ASP A 250 -15.17 1.52 2.33
CA ASP A 250 -16.12 1.71 3.43
C ASP A 250 -16.86 3.07 3.36
N ASN A 251 -17.50 3.48 4.44
CA ASN A 251 -18.37 4.67 4.51
C ASN A 251 -17.65 5.98 4.13
N GLU A 252 -16.37 6.13 4.48
CA GLU A 252 -15.58 7.34 4.21
C GLU A 252 -14.67 7.22 2.98
N ARG A 253 -14.93 6.27 2.08
CA ARG A 253 -14.11 6.01 0.87
C ARG A 253 -13.85 7.24 0.00
N GLU A 254 -14.84 8.14 -0.12
CA GLU A 254 -14.67 9.36 -0.91
C GLU A 254 -13.73 10.36 -0.20
N VAL A 255 -13.78 10.42 1.13
CA VAL A 255 -12.82 11.22 1.92
C VAL A 255 -11.41 10.69 1.70
N VAL A 256 -11.22 9.37 1.82
CA VAL A 256 -9.92 8.71 1.59
C VAL A 256 -9.39 9.02 0.20
N ALA A 257 -10.21 8.81 -0.84
CA ALA A 257 -9.78 9.03 -2.21
C ALA A 257 -9.42 10.49 -2.49
N ASN A 258 -10.18 11.44 -1.95
CA ASN A 258 -9.89 12.88 -2.08
C ASN A 258 -8.62 13.28 -1.32
N GLU A 259 -8.40 12.78 -0.09
CA GLU A 259 -7.18 13.06 0.68
C GLU A 259 -5.93 12.55 -0.05
N VAL A 260 -5.99 11.33 -0.62
CA VAL A 260 -4.89 10.78 -1.43
C VAL A 260 -4.61 11.64 -2.66
N ASN A 261 -5.66 11.96 -3.42
CA ASN A 261 -5.52 12.77 -4.64
C ASN A 261 -5.00 14.18 -4.35
N ASN A 262 -5.49 14.82 -3.29
CA ASN A 262 -5.04 16.14 -2.86
C ASN A 262 -3.57 16.12 -2.42
N PHE A 263 -3.17 15.09 -1.66
CA PHE A 263 -1.77 14.93 -1.23
C PHE A 263 -0.84 14.80 -2.45
N ILE A 264 -1.17 13.96 -3.41
CA ILE A 264 -0.38 13.76 -4.64
C ILE A 264 -0.29 15.05 -5.46
N ASN A 265 -1.38 15.81 -5.60
CA ASN A 265 -1.39 17.08 -6.31
C ASN A 265 -0.53 18.13 -5.60
N LEU A 266 -0.54 18.18 -4.26
CA LEU A 266 0.31 19.09 -3.48
C LEU A 266 1.80 18.77 -3.65
N GLU A 267 2.17 17.48 -3.66
CA GLU A 267 3.55 17.07 -3.92
C GLU A 267 4.01 17.47 -5.32
N LEU A 268 3.16 17.31 -6.33
CA LEU A 268 3.47 17.76 -7.68
C LEU A 268 3.66 19.29 -7.77
N GLU A 269 2.86 20.08 -7.05
CA GLU A 269 3.01 21.55 -7.01
C GLU A 269 4.28 21.99 -6.27
N LYS A 270 4.65 21.34 -5.18
CA LYS A 270 5.92 21.58 -4.48
C LYS A 270 7.10 21.46 -5.44
N GLU A 271 7.17 20.36 -6.19
CA GLU A 271 8.25 20.10 -7.13
C GLU A 271 8.32 21.18 -8.22
N LYS A 272 7.19 21.56 -8.79
CA LYS A 272 7.15 22.65 -9.80
C LYS A 272 7.68 23.97 -9.24
N ILE A 273 7.42 24.26 -7.95
CA ILE A 273 7.93 25.46 -7.29
C ILE A 273 9.45 25.35 -7.12
N ILE A 274 9.95 24.21 -6.66
CA ILE A 274 11.39 23.95 -6.50
C ILE A 274 12.13 24.10 -7.83
N ASP A 275 11.61 23.51 -8.89
CA ASP A 275 12.20 23.59 -10.23
C ASP A 275 12.25 25.05 -10.74
N ARG A 276 11.18 25.84 -10.56
CA ARG A 276 11.16 27.27 -10.92
C ARG A 276 12.21 28.06 -10.14
N LEU A 277 12.31 27.87 -8.83
CA LEU A 277 13.29 28.54 -7.99
C LEU A 277 14.72 28.17 -8.38
N ALA A 278 14.97 26.93 -8.78
CA ALA A 278 16.28 26.48 -9.25
C ALA A 278 16.69 27.13 -10.58
N VAL A 279 15.73 27.38 -11.47
CA VAL A 279 15.95 28.07 -12.76
C VAL A 279 16.19 29.58 -12.55
N ASP A 280 15.39 30.22 -11.69
CA ASP A 280 15.43 31.67 -11.46
C ASP A 280 16.62 32.12 -10.59
N THR A 281 17.23 31.21 -9.84
CA THR A 281 18.37 31.49 -8.94
C THR A 281 19.51 30.46 -9.07
N PRO A 282 20.21 30.45 -10.22
CA PRO A 282 21.26 29.44 -10.48
C PRO A 282 22.44 29.48 -9.48
N ASN A 283 22.56 30.52 -8.70
CA ASN A 283 23.61 30.69 -7.66
C ASN A 283 23.08 30.48 -6.23
N LEU A 284 21.80 30.21 -6.02
CA LEU A 284 21.30 29.83 -4.72
C LEU A 284 21.67 28.36 -4.53
N VAL A 285 22.81 28.10 -3.91
CA VAL A 285 23.10 26.77 -3.35
C VAL A 285 22.01 26.54 -2.29
N ILE A 286 20.91 25.95 -2.70
CA ILE A 286 20.00 25.31 -1.77
C ILE A 286 20.88 24.27 -1.07
N LYS A 287 21.40 24.62 0.08
CA LYS A 287 22.11 23.68 0.93
C LYS A 287 21.12 22.56 1.16
N ASN A 288 21.33 21.47 0.40
CA ASN A 288 20.64 20.22 0.66
C ASN A 288 20.81 19.96 2.15
N ARG A 289 19.77 20.12 2.93
CA ARG A 289 19.69 19.67 4.32
C ARG A 289 19.75 18.14 4.44
N PHE A 290 20.09 17.47 3.36
CA PHE A 290 20.23 16.03 3.24
C PHE A 290 21.69 15.60 3.27
N LYS A 291 22.46 16.07 4.26
CA LYS A 291 23.72 15.45 4.67
C LYS A 291 24.02 15.87 6.11
N ASN A 292 23.55 15.05 7.03
CA ASN A 292 24.33 14.60 8.19
C ASN A 292 23.65 13.36 8.76
#